data_829348ff91918e85fa48630c3b58a43f
#
_entry.id   829348ff91918e85fa48630c3b58a43f
#
_cell.length_a   1.000
_cell.length_b   1.000
_cell.length_c   1.000
_cell.angle_alpha   90.00
_cell.angle_beta   90.00
_cell.angle_gamma   90.00
#
_symmetry.space_group_name_H-M   'P 1'
#
loop_
_entity.id
_entity.type
_entity.pdbx_description
1 polymer ?
#
loop_
_entity_poly.entity_id
_entity_poly.type
_entity_poly.pdbx_seq_one_letter_code
_entity_poly.pdbx_strand_id
1 'polypeptide(L)'
;FLLNRSSDLPSSRIISIGGKDRAACLLGGKNPDQAIYYNNLGEFISSDYYTNQLPSWATKFNHEFKTRSYGDSLWQRSLDESLYEEYAREDYFYGEEDNYKNDKYSPVFPIGTNLEDDPLAILMGKPWFEREVLLLSKYAVLDDSLGLDTAPDLLSIGFSAMDWIIHSYGPFSQEAMDACIKLDTYLRDFIEFLDDHVGLENVLFALTADHGGLPLPEYLVDQGQKAGRINNDHFEEALTWIDEESEETFGKKFYHREGGNFFLDKEKMINSNIQPEKLYKIISKYLTKVEGIDRMVIKEDILAGKDTTAINRRLRNMIHTDLTPEIFPVVSPNYLYRGPLGTSHGSPYDYDTHVPMIFSRKGFRSKQKSQPFATIDIAPTIAKYLNVDVPEYCDGKGFDL
;
A
#
# COMPACT_ATOMS: atom_id res chain seq x y z
N PHE A 1 -10.69 -6.03 6.94
CA PHE A 1 -11.66 -7.07 6.69
C PHE A 1 -12.05 -7.75 7.97
N LEU A 2 -13.31 -7.73 8.32
CA LEU A 2 -13.80 -8.34 9.56
C LEU A 2 -14.92 -9.31 9.19
N LEU A 3 -14.55 -10.43 8.55
CA LEU A 3 -15.30 -11.63 8.85
C LEU A 3 -14.87 -11.98 10.27
N ASN A 4 -15.63 -11.53 11.26
CA ASN A 4 -15.50 -12.06 12.59
C ASN A 4 -15.76 -13.54 12.44
N ARG A 5 -14.81 -14.38 12.80
CA ARG A 5 -14.98 -15.81 13.04
C ARG A 5 -15.89 -15.92 14.25
N SER A 6 -17.14 -15.59 14.03
CA SER A 6 -18.18 -15.64 15.03
C SER A 6 -18.97 -16.92 14.84
N SER A 7 -19.87 -17.17 15.73
CA SER A 7 -20.88 -18.21 15.75
C SER A 7 -21.43 -18.74 14.42
N ASP A 8 -21.23 -18.00 13.33
CA ASP A 8 -21.91 -18.24 12.05
C ASP A 8 -21.13 -19.20 11.11
N LEU A 9 -19.77 -19.24 11.24
CA LEU A 9 -18.90 -20.13 10.47
C LEU A 9 -17.78 -20.74 11.35
N PRO A 10 -18.08 -21.57 12.32
CA PRO A 10 -17.11 -22.05 13.31
C PRO A 10 -16.01 -22.94 12.75
N SER A 11 -16.21 -23.51 11.55
CA SER A 11 -15.24 -24.38 10.89
C SER A 11 -14.37 -23.66 9.86
N SER A 12 -14.68 -22.40 9.52
CA SER A 12 -13.93 -21.62 8.54
C SER A 12 -12.54 -21.25 9.03
N ARG A 13 -11.57 -21.31 8.13
CA ARG A 13 -10.19 -20.85 8.34
C ARG A 13 -9.99 -19.47 7.75
N ILE A 14 -9.30 -18.61 8.47
CA ILE A 14 -8.90 -17.28 8.00
C ILE A 14 -7.38 -17.18 8.10
N ILE A 15 -6.73 -17.18 6.96
CA ILE A 15 -5.28 -17.07 6.85
C ILE A 15 -4.93 -15.83 6.02
N SER A 16 -4.02 -15.04 6.54
CA SER A 16 -3.49 -13.87 5.85
C SER A 16 -1.97 -13.95 5.76
N ILE A 17 -1.44 -13.79 4.55
CA ILE A 17 -0.01 -13.83 4.25
C ILE A 17 0.37 -12.59 3.47
N GLY A 18 1.43 -11.90 3.89
CA GLY A 18 1.91 -10.70 3.19
C GLY A 18 3.41 -10.49 3.33
N GLY A 19 3.98 -9.68 2.46
CA GLY A 19 5.34 -9.22 2.64
C GLY A 19 5.45 -8.20 3.76
N LYS A 20 4.50 -7.27 3.83
CA LYS A 20 4.45 -6.24 4.89
C LYS A 20 3.56 -6.69 6.04
N ASP A 21 3.97 -6.39 7.27
CA ASP A 21 3.22 -6.67 8.51
C ASP A 21 1.79 -6.12 8.45
N ARG A 22 1.67 -4.82 8.09
CA ARG A 22 0.36 -4.16 7.98
C ARG A 22 -0.56 -4.80 6.94
N ALA A 23 -0.03 -5.31 5.83
CA ALA A 23 -0.82 -6.01 4.83
C ALA A 23 -1.41 -7.30 5.41
N ALA A 24 -0.60 -8.15 6.02
CA ALA A 24 -1.07 -9.38 6.64
C ALA A 24 -2.06 -9.11 7.78
N CYS A 25 -1.75 -8.17 8.67
CA CYS A 25 -2.60 -7.85 9.82
C CYS A 25 -3.95 -7.24 9.41
N LEU A 26 -3.95 -6.28 8.48
CA LEU A 26 -5.19 -5.61 8.05
C LEU A 26 -6.08 -6.53 7.19
N LEU A 27 -5.49 -7.36 6.34
CA LEU A 27 -6.23 -8.36 5.56
C LEU A 27 -6.77 -9.50 6.43
N GLY A 28 -6.04 -9.92 7.46
CA GLY A 28 -6.47 -10.95 8.40
C GLY A 28 -7.53 -10.46 9.40
N GLY A 29 -7.54 -9.17 9.71
CA GLY A 29 -8.44 -8.58 10.69
C GLY A 29 -8.06 -8.92 12.14
N LYS A 30 -9.06 -8.89 13.04
CA LYS A 30 -8.80 -9.06 14.48
C LYS A 30 -8.54 -10.49 14.92
N ASN A 31 -9.17 -11.45 14.28
CA ASN A 31 -9.18 -12.84 14.73
C ASN A 31 -8.93 -13.85 13.58
N PRO A 32 -7.84 -13.69 12.79
CA PRO A 32 -7.46 -14.73 11.84
C PRO A 32 -6.92 -15.95 12.58
N ASP A 33 -6.96 -17.11 11.93
CA ASP A 33 -6.23 -18.28 12.42
C ASP A 33 -4.73 -18.05 12.32
N GLN A 34 -4.30 -17.38 11.25
CA GLN A 34 -2.90 -17.00 11.03
C GLN A 34 -2.81 -15.66 10.32
N ALA A 35 -1.91 -14.77 10.79
CA ALA A 35 -1.47 -13.58 10.07
C ALA A 35 0.07 -13.62 9.99
N ILE A 36 0.60 -13.86 8.81
CA ILE A 36 2.02 -14.14 8.60
C ILE A 36 2.62 -13.09 7.66
N TYR A 37 3.75 -12.53 8.04
CA TYR A 37 4.43 -11.49 7.29
C TYR A 37 5.95 -11.63 7.36
N TYR A 38 6.64 -11.01 6.41
CA TYR A 38 8.08 -11.06 6.29
C TYR A 38 8.76 -10.01 7.17
N ASN A 39 9.89 -10.37 7.79
CA ASN A 39 10.67 -9.48 8.62
C ASN A 39 12.01 -9.09 7.97
N ASN A 40 12.72 -8.15 8.59
CA ASN A 40 14.03 -7.67 8.12
C ASN A 40 15.16 -8.70 8.31
N LEU A 41 14.89 -9.84 8.96
CA LEU A 41 15.86 -10.92 9.16
C LEU A 41 15.71 -12.03 8.12
N GLY A 42 14.86 -11.84 7.13
CA GLY A 42 14.66 -12.83 6.08
C GLY A 42 13.78 -14.01 6.49
N GLU A 43 12.79 -13.79 7.36
CA GLU A 43 11.89 -14.83 7.85
C GLU A 43 10.43 -14.41 7.75
N PHE A 44 9.54 -15.37 7.49
CA PHE A 44 8.12 -15.17 7.68
C PHE A 44 7.77 -15.44 9.14
N ILE A 45 7.18 -14.46 9.78
CA ILE A 45 6.84 -14.43 11.21
C ILE A 45 5.38 -14.05 11.44
N SER A 46 4.96 -14.04 12.68
CA SER A 46 3.68 -13.48 13.12
C SER A 46 3.88 -12.59 14.35
N SER A 47 2.83 -11.88 14.76
CA SER A 47 2.81 -11.17 16.03
C SER A 47 2.35 -12.08 17.17
N ASP A 48 2.84 -11.83 18.38
CA ASP A 48 2.36 -12.44 19.63
C ASP A 48 0.89 -12.09 19.94
N TYR A 49 0.34 -11.07 19.29
CA TYR A 49 -1.09 -10.78 19.31
C TYR A 49 -1.93 -11.90 18.69
N TYR A 50 -1.45 -12.55 17.62
CA TYR A 50 -2.18 -13.58 16.90
C TYR A 50 -1.81 -14.99 17.33
N THR A 51 -0.54 -15.24 17.60
CA THR A 51 -0.07 -16.57 17.96
C THR A 51 1.21 -16.53 18.80
N ASN A 52 1.35 -17.47 19.72
CA ASN A 52 2.60 -17.67 20.47
C ASN A 52 3.60 -18.57 19.73
N GLN A 53 3.17 -19.23 18.66
CA GLN A 53 4.01 -20.15 17.89
C GLN A 53 3.54 -20.18 16.42
N LEU A 54 4.49 -20.07 15.51
CA LEU A 54 4.20 -20.25 14.08
C LEU A 54 3.66 -21.67 13.81
N PRO A 55 2.74 -21.81 12.84
CA PRO A 55 2.29 -23.12 12.39
C PRO A 55 3.46 -23.90 11.80
N SER A 56 3.37 -25.24 11.88
CA SER A 56 4.44 -26.15 11.43
C SER A 56 4.82 -25.92 9.98
N TRP A 57 3.86 -25.64 9.12
CA TRP A 57 4.09 -25.37 7.70
C TRP A 57 4.89 -24.08 7.46
N ALA A 58 4.64 -23.01 8.22
CA ALA A 58 5.40 -21.77 8.11
C ALA A 58 6.84 -21.95 8.64
N THR A 59 7.02 -22.68 9.73
CA THR A 59 8.35 -23.02 10.26
C THR A 59 9.14 -23.87 9.25
N LYS A 60 8.51 -24.86 8.63
CA LYS A 60 9.10 -25.70 7.59
C LYS A 60 9.48 -24.84 6.37
N PHE A 61 8.57 -23.97 5.92
CA PHE A 61 8.85 -23.08 4.81
C PHE A 61 10.07 -22.18 5.09
N ASN A 62 10.15 -21.53 6.25
CA ASN A 62 11.29 -20.72 6.64
C ASN A 62 12.62 -21.47 6.57
N HIS A 63 12.65 -22.73 7.02
CA HIS A 63 13.85 -23.54 6.93
C HIS A 63 14.27 -23.79 5.48
N GLU A 64 13.33 -24.13 4.60
CA GLU A 64 13.60 -24.35 3.18
C GLU A 64 13.94 -23.03 2.45
N PHE A 65 13.29 -21.93 2.81
CA PHE A 65 13.52 -20.62 2.24
C PHE A 65 14.94 -20.12 2.49
N LYS A 66 15.45 -20.28 3.70
CA LYS A 66 16.84 -19.91 4.07
C LYS A 66 17.91 -20.68 3.29
N THR A 67 17.59 -21.85 2.77
CA THR A 67 18.53 -22.65 1.96
C THR A 67 18.56 -22.22 0.48
N ARG A 68 17.61 -21.38 0.04
CA ARG A 68 17.57 -20.85 -1.31
C ARG A 68 18.58 -19.72 -1.46
N SER A 69 19.45 -19.80 -2.45
CA SER A 69 20.40 -18.74 -2.73
C SER A 69 19.82 -17.74 -3.72
N TYR A 70 19.71 -16.49 -3.31
CA TYR A 70 19.33 -15.36 -4.17
C TYR A 70 20.51 -14.43 -4.48
N GLY A 71 21.66 -14.63 -3.83
CA GLY A 71 22.79 -13.72 -3.89
C GLY A 71 23.38 -13.53 -5.29
N ASP A 72 23.33 -14.58 -6.14
CA ASP A 72 23.82 -14.53 -7.52
C ASP A 72 22.68 -14.41 -8.55
N SER A 73 21.45 -14.17 -8.10
CA SER A 73 20.30 -14.07 -8.99
C SER A 73 20.28 -12.75 -9.73
N LEU A 74 20.06 -12.82 -11.05
CA LEU A 74 19.87 -11.66 -11.91
C LEU A 74 18.41 -11.56 -12.33
N TRP A 75 17.83 -10.39 -12.12
CA TRP A 75 16.53 -10.05 -12.68
C TRP A 75 16.71 -9.66 -14.15
N GLN A 76 16.30 -10.56 -15.02
CA GLN A 76 16.31 -10.38 -16.46
C GLN A 76 14.87 -10.11 -16.94
N ARG A 77 14.76 -9.41 -18.07
CA ARG A 77 13.48 -9.24 -18.78
C ARG A 77 12.87 -10.60 -19.11
N SER A 78 11.55 -10.70 -18.97
CA SER A 78 10.77 -11.92 -19.27
C SER A 78 10.44 -12.07 -20.75
N LEU A 79 10.42 -10.97 -21.48
CA LEU A 79 10.10 -10.88 -22.91
C LEU A 79 11.25 -10.25 -23.69
N ASP A 80 11.10 -10.19 -25.02
CA ASP A 80 12.06 -9.52 -25.89
C ASP A 80 12.15 -8.02 -25.56
N GLU A 81 13.35 -7.47 -25.56
CA GLU A 81 13.66 -6.08 -25.21
C GLU A 81 12.82 -5.07 -26.01
N SER A 82 12.59 -5.34 -27.28
CA SER A 82 11.75 -4.48 -28.14
C SER A 82 10.32 -4.26 -27.64
N LEU A 83 9.76 -5.21 -26.88
CA LEU A 83 8.44 -5.06 -26.27
C LEU A 83 8.49 -4.08 -25.08
N TYR A 84 9.58 -4.08 -24.32
CA TYR A 84 9.75 -3.11 -23.24
C TYR A 84 9.98 -1.70 -23.80
N GLU A 85 10.72 -1.56 -24.89
CA GLU A 85 10.92 -0.28 -25.58
C GLU A 85 9.61 0.28 -26.17
N GLU A 86 8.67 -0.60 -26.58
CA GLU A 86 7.36 -0.20 -27.11
C GLU A 86 6.36 0.22 -26.04
N TYR A 87 6.33 -0.49 -24.88
CA TYR A 87 5.25 -0.37 -23.88
C TYR A 87 5.66 0.30 -22.56
N ALA A 88 6.96 0.48 -22.33
CA ALA A 88 7.50 1.16 -21.16
C ALA A 88 8.46 2.28 -21.61
N ARG A 89 8.89 3.10 -20.66
CA ARG A 89 9.94 4.09 -20.94
C ARG A 89 11.31 3.42 -21.07
N GLU A 90 12.33 4.21 -21.41
CA GLU A 90 13.71 3.74 -21.47
C GLU A 90 14.17 3.08 -20.16
N ASP A 91 15.06 2.07 -20.25
CA ASP A 91 15.51 1.26 -19.13
C ASP A 91 16.21 2.09 -18.04
N TYR A 92 17.08 3.03 -18.42
CA TYR A 92 17.67 3.99 -17.50
C TYR A 92 16.92 5.31 -17.54
N PHE A 93 16.44 5.76 -16.37
CA PHE A 93 15.84 7.08 -16.24
C PHE A 93 16.40 7.84 -15.02
N TYR A 94 16.77 9.10 -15.22
CA TYR A 94 17.51 9.89 -14.23
C TYR A 94 16.77 10.20 -12.92
N GLY A 95 15.48 9.92 -12.83
CA GLY A 95 14.65 10.05 -11.62
C GLY A 95 14.55 8.77 -10.79
N GLU A 96 15.13 7.66 -11.24
CA GLU A 96 15.09 6.37 -10.54
C GLU A 96 16.07 6.30 -9.38
N GLU A 97 15.73 5.47 -8.39
CA GLU A 97 16.66 5.14 -7.31
C GLU A 97 17.71 4.13 -7.82
N ASP A 98 18.96 4.53 -7.74
CA ASP A 98 20.08 3.60 -7.87
C ASP A 98 20.40 3.03 -6.48
N ASN A 99 19.84 1.86 -6.18
CA ASN A 99 20.08 1.14 -4.94
C ASN A 99 21.40 0.33 -4.96
N TYR A 100 22.16 0.41 -6.05
CA TYR A 100 23.41 -0.32 -6.24
C TYR A 100 24.60 0.62 -6.08
N LYS A 101 25.37 0.42 -5.02
CA LYS A 101 26.56 1.23 -4.73
C LYS A 101 27.78 0.92 -5.61
N ASN A 102 27.64 0.03 -6.59
CA ASN A 102 28.74 -0.32 -7.48
C ASN A 102 28.26 -0.38 -8.94
N ASP A 103 29.12 0.08 -9.86
CA ASP A 103 28.86 0.17 -11.30
C ASP A 103 28.58 -1.20 -11.99
N LYS A 104 28.69 -2.32 -11.26
CA LYS A 104 28.45 -3.65 -11.81
C LYS A 104 26.95 -3.98 -11.92
N TYR A 105 26.10 -3.33 -11.13
CA TYR A 105 24.67 -3.56 -11.09
C TYR A 105 23.95 -2.21 -11.08
N SER A 106 24.00 -1.53 -12.21
CA SER A 106 23.19 -0.34 -12.49
C SER A 106 21.70 -0.61 -12.32
N PRO A 107 20.84 0.40 -12.12
CA PRO A 107 19.38 0.26 -12.12
C PRO A 107 18.80 -0.21 -13.47
N VAL A 108 19.61 -0.74 -14.37
CA VAL A 108 19.21 -1.26 -15.67
C VAL A 108 19.30 -2.77 -15.74
N PHE A 109 18.51 -3.38 -16.59
CA PHE A 109 18.57 -4.82 -16.82
C PHE A 109 19.90 -5.30 -17.42
N PRO A 110 20.44 -6.43 -16.94
CA PRO A 110 19.95 -7.29 -15.86
C PRO A 110 20.26 -6.74 -14.47
N ILE A 111 19.27 -6.71 -13.59
CA ILE A 111 19.39 -6.15 -12.25
C ILE A 111 19.81 -7.25 -11.26
N GLY A 112 20.95 -7.06 -10.61
CA GLY A 112 21.49 -7.99 -9.63
C GLY A 112 20.88 -7.84 -8.23
N THR A 113 21.26 -8.77 -7.34
CA THR A 113 21.16 -8.56 -5.89
C THR A 113 22.51 -8.04 -5.40
N ASN A 114 22.52 -7.04 -4.51
CA ASN A 114 23.76 -6.56 -3.91
C ASN A 114 24.28 -7.59 -2.89
N LEU A 115 25.45 -8.17 -3.16
CA LEU A 115 26.03 -9.20 -2.30
C LEU A 115 26.58 -8.67 -0.97
N GLU A 116 26.71 -7.34 -0.81
CA GLU A 116 27.17 -6.73 0.45
C GLU A 116 26.03 -6.63 1.47
N ASP A 117 24.78 -6.68 1.03
CA ASP A 117 23.59 -6.69 1.88
C ASP A 117 23.08 -8.14 2.05
N ASP A 118 22.32 -8.39 3.13
CA ASP A 118 21.64 -9.67 3.29
C ASP A 118 20.64 -9.90 2.13
N PRO A 119 20.88 -10.90 1.23
CA PRO A 119 20.00 -11.13 0.09
C PRO A 119 18.55 -11.39 0.46
N LEU A 120 18.28 -11.91 1.65
CA LEU A 120 16.92 -12.14 2.12
C LEU A 120 16.24 -10.83 2.55
N ALA A 121 16.98 -9.92 3.19
CA ALA A 121 16.44 -8.62 3.60
C ALA A 121 16.02 -7.74 2.42
N ILE A 122 16.75 -7.81 1.30
CA ILE A 122 16.48 -7.01 0.09
C ILE A 122 15.51 -7.67 -0.90
N LEU A 123 15.15 -8.93 -0.66
CA LEU A 123 14.34 -9.73 -1.59
C LEU A 123 12.96 -9.10 -1.83
N MET A 124 12.40 -8.39 -0.86
CA MET A 124 11.08 -7.74 -0.96
C MET A 124 11.01 -6.70 -2.10
N GLY A 125 12.14 -6.15 -2.54
CA GLY A 125 12.24 -5.26 -3.71
C GLY A 125 12.44 -6.00 -5.04
N LYS A 126 12.24 -7.32 -5.09
CA LYS A 126 12.44 -8.15 -6.27
C LYS A 126 11.18 -8.95 -6.61
N PRO A 127 10.84 -9.15 -7.89
CA PRO A 127 9.61 -9.85 -8.27
C PRO A 127 9.55 -11.30 -7.78
N TRP A 128 10.69 -11.93 -7.50
CA TRP A 128 10.75 -13.29 -6.94
C TRP A 128 10.11 -13.40 -5.55
N PHE A 129 10.05 -12.33 -4.81
CA PHE A 129 9.43 -12.30 -3.50
C PHE A 129 7.95 -12.70 -3.56
N GLU A 130 7.23 -12.27 -4.59
CA GLU A 130 5.82 -12.65 -4.78
C GLU A 130 5.67 -14.15 -5.05
N ARG A 131 6.63 -14.77 -5.72
CA ARG A 131 6.68 -16.22 -5.87
C ARG A 131 6.82 -16.91 -4.51
N GLU A 132 7.67 -16.39 -3.62
CA GLU A 132 7.85 -16.96 -2.28
C GLU A 132 6.59 -16.82 -1.41
N VAL A 133 5.91 -15.68 -1.51
CA VAL A 133 4.60 -15.46 -0.83
C VAL A 133 3.57 -16.47 -1.33
N LEU A 134 3.50 -16.72 -2.63
CA LEU A 134 2.59 -17.73 -3.21
C LEU A 134 2.99 -19.17 -2.84
N LEU A 135 4.29 -19.47 -2.78
CA LEU A 135 4.76 -20.78 -2.31
C LEU A 135 4.39 -21.01 -0.85
N LEU A 136 4.58 -20.02 0.03
CA LEU A 136 4.13 -20.10 1.42
C LEU A 136 2.60 -20.31 1.51
N SER A 137 1.85 -19.64 0.63
CA SER A 137 0.40 -19.79 0.54
C SER A 137 -0.01 -21.22 0.12
N LYS A 138 0.76 -21.89 -0.76
CA LYS A 138 0.55 -23.32 -1.09
C LYS A 138 0.72 -24.22 0.13
N TYR A 139 1.70 -23.94 1.00
CA TYR A 139 1.87 -24.67 2.26
C TYR A 139 0.65 -24.52 3.17
N ALA A 140 0.12 -23.31 3.31
CA ALA A 140 -1.10 -23.05 4.08
C ALA A 140 -2.32 -23.81 3.52
N VAL A 141 -2.51 -23.79 2.20
CA VAL A 141 -3.61 -24.53 1.55
C VAL A 141 -3.54 -26.02 1.83
N LEU A 142 -2.35 -26.61 1.74
CA LEU A 142 -2.16 -28.07 1.93
C LEU A 142 -2.29 -28.48 3.38
N ASP A 143 -1.58 -27.82 4.30
CA ASP A 143 -1.47 -28.26 5.69
C ASP A 143 -2.74 -27.94 6.49
N ASP A 144 -3.41 -26.81 6.21
CA ASP A 144 -4.67 -26.43 6.85
C ASP A 144 -5.91 -26.89 6.05
N SER A 145 -5.70 -27.64 4.96
CA SER A 145 -6.76 -28.24 4.13
C SER A 145 -7.81 -27.23 3.64
N LEU A 146 -7.36 -26.02 3.23
CA LEU A 146 -8.27 -24.96 2.84
C LEU A 146 -9.12 -25.35 1.62
N GLY A 147 -10.42 -25.10 1.71
CA GLY A 147 -11.40 -25.36 0.66
C GLY A 147 -11.75 -26.84 0.47
N LEU A 148 -11.36 -27.75 1.36
CA LEU A 148 -11.61 -29.20 1.24
C LEU A 148 -12.82 -29.69 2.05
N ASP A 149 -13.48 -28.81 2.79
CA ASP A 149 -14.74 -29.14 3.47
C ASP A 149 -15.91 -28.26 2.96
N THR A 150 -17.01 -28.20 3.70
CA THR A 150 -18.20 -27.43 3.31
C THR A 150 -18.22 -26.01 3.85
N ALA A 151 -17.30 -25.68 4.75
CA ALA A 151 -17.19 -24.32 5.30
C ALA A 151 -16.33 -23.45 4.37
N PRO A 152 -16.72 -22.21 4.10
CA PRO A 152 -15.89 -21.32 3.28
C PRO A 152 -14.67 -20.86 4.06
N ASP A 153 -13.50 -20.99 3.47
CA ASP A 153 -12.24 -20.48 4.00
C ASP A 153 -11.85 -19.14 3.33
N LEU A 154 -11.06 -18.34 4.01
CA LEU A 154 -10.51 -17.10 3.48
C LEU A 154 -8.98 -17.16 3.51
N LEU A 155 -8.37 -17.15 2.33
CA LEU A 155 -6.94 -16.93 2.16
C LEU A 155 -6.70 -15.52 1.57
N SER A 156 -6.12 -14.63 2.35
CA SER A 156 -5.76 -13.29 1.92
C SER A 156 -4.26 -13.22 1.65
N ILE A 157 -3.88 -12.77 0.45
CA ILE A 157 -2.48 -12.68 0.03
C ILE A 157 -2.16 -11.22 -0.31
N GLY A 158 -1.19 -10.66 0.41
CA GLY A 158 -0.70 -9.28 0.19
C GLY A 158 0.63 -9.28 -0.56
N PHE A 159 0.61 -8.93 -1.84
CA PHE A 159 1.82 -8.72 -2.63
C PHE A 159 2.47 -7.40 -2.25
N SER A 160 3.79 -7.40 -2.11
CA SER A 160 4.53 -6.24 -1.60
C SER A 160 5.68 -5.78 -2.49
N ALA A 161 6.22 -6.65 -3.35
CA ALA A 161 7.36 -6.31 -4.19
C ALA A 161 7.00 -5.26 -5.25
N MET A 162 5.78 -5.29 -5.78
CA MET A 162 5.33 -4.31 -6.77
C MET A 162 5.43 -2.87 -6.25
N ASP A 163 4.99 -2.64 -5.01
CA ASP A 163 5.07 -1.31 -4.39
C ASP A 163 6.52 -0.83 -4.24
N TRP A 164 7.44 -1.69 -3.78
CA TRP A 164 8.85 -1.38 -3.68
C TRP A 164 9.48 -1.07 -5.05
N ILE A 165 9.13 -1.85 -6.07
CA ILE A 165 9.59 -1.65 -7.45
C ILE A 165 9.09 -0.31 -7.99
N ILE A 166 7.81 0.00 -7.80
CA ILE A 166 7.24 1.28 -8.22
C ILE A 166 7.88 2.45 -7.47
N HIS A 167 8.15 2.31 -6.17
CA HIS A 167 8.85 3.33 -5.42
C HIS A 167 10.21 3.68 -6.01
N SER A 168 10.96 2.69 -6.45
CA SER A 168 12.32 2.89 -6.99
C SER A 168 12.32 3.35 -8.44
N TYR A 169 11.49 2.73 -9.29
CA TYR A 169 11.56 2.89 -10.74
C TYR A 169 10.35 3.64 -11.33
N GLY A 170 9.25 3.77 -10.61
CA GLY A 170 8.00 4.37 -11.09
C GLY A 170 7.14 3.42 -11.94
N PRO A 171 5.82 3.72 -12.09
CA PRO A 171 4.87 2.80 -12.71
C PRO A 171 5.03 2.62 -14.24
N PHE A 172 5.77 3.50 -14.93
CA PHE A 172 6.02 3.39 -16.38
C PHE A 172 7.38 2.77 -16.71
N SER A 173 8.09 2.23 -15.75
CA SER A 173 9.39 1.61 -15.94
C SER A 173 9.30 0.21 -16.57
N GLN A 174 10.39 -0.24 -17.14
CA GLN A 174 10.52 -1.61 -17.63
C GLN A 174 10.47 -2.61 -16.47
N GLU A 175 10.98 -2.23 -15.31
CA GLU A 175 10.95 -3.01 -14.07
C GLU A 175 9.49 -3.23 -13.60
N ALA A 176 8.68 -2.20 -13.58
CA ALA A 176 7.26 -2.33 -13.23
C ALA A 176 6.51 -3.22 -14.23
N MET A 177 6.78 -3.08 -15.52
CA MET A 177 6.23 -3.94 -16.57
C MET A 177 6.64 -5.40 -16.37
N ASP A 178 7.94 -5.67 -16.16
CA ASP A 178 8.44 -7.03 -15.98
C ASP A 178 7.95 -7.68 -14.69
N ALA A 179 7.84 -6.89 -13.61
CA ALA A 179 7.27 -7.38 -12.36
C ALA A 179 5.81 -7.82 -12.54
N CYS A 180 5.00 -7.07 -13.30
CA CYS A 180 3.63 -7.49 -13.65
C CYS A 180 3.61 -8.81 -14.44
N ILE A 181 4.49 -8.96 -15.43
CA ILE A 181 4.57 -10.17 -16.26
C ILE A 181 4.99 -11.39 -15.42
N LYS A 182 5.96 -11.21 -14.51
CA LYS A 182 6.38 -12.26 -13.59
C LYS A 182 5.28 -12.64 -12.61
N LEU A 183 4.60 -11.63 -12.04
CA LEU A 183 3.47 -11.87 -11.13
C LEU A 183 2.34 -12.63 -11.83
N ASP A 184 1.99 -12.29 -13.07
CA ASP A 184 1.01 -13.02 -13.88
C ASP A 184 1.41 -14.50 -14.04
N THR A 185 2.68 -14.76 -14.31
CA THR A 185 3.21 -16.13 -14.40
C THR A 185 3.08 -16.88 -13.06
N TYR A 186 3.44 -16.25 -11.96
CA TYR A 186 3.34 -16.88 -10.63
C TYR A 186 1.89 -17.11 -10.20
N LEU A 187 1.00 -16.18 -10.54
CA LEU A 187 -0.45 -16.35 -10.30
C LEU A 187 -1.03 -17.49 -11.13
N ARG A 188 -0.64 -17.64 -12.40
CA ARG A 188 -1.05 -18.81 -13.21
C ARG A 188 -0.66 -20.11 -12.53
N ASP A 189 0.60 -20.26 -12.10
CA ASP A 189 1.09 -21.46 -11.43
C ASP A 189 0.38 -21.73 -10.08
N PHE A 190 -0.07 -20.66 -9.41
CA PHE A 190 -0.86 -20.77 -8.18
C PHE A 190 -2.32 -21.15 -8.46
N ILE A 191 -2.91 -20.60 -9.50
CA ILE A 191 -4.28 -20.92 -9.93
C ILE A 191 -4.36 -22.37 -10.41
N GLU A 192 -3.38 -22.85 -11.19
CA GLU A 192 -3.29 -24.26 -11.59
C GLU A 192 -3.18 -25.20 -10.36
N PHE A 193 -2.35 -24.84 -9.39
CA PHE A 193 -2.26 -25.56 -8.12
C PHE A 193 -3.61 -25.60 -7.38
N LEU A 194 -4.37 -24.51 -7.35
CA LEU A 194 -5.71 -24.49 -6.72
C LEU A 194 -6.73 -25.32 -7.51
N ASP A 195 -6.65 -25.37 -8.84
CA ASP A 195 -7.52 -26.23 -9.65
C ASP A 195 -7.28 -27.72 -9.33
N ASP A 196 -6.01 -28.11 -9.20
CA ASP A 196 -5.63 -29.50 -8.89
C ASP A 196 -6.03 -29.94 -7.46
N HIS A 197 -6.04 -29.03 -6.48
CA HIS A 197 -6.23 -29.38 -5.08
C HIS A 197 -7.62 -29.08 -4.52
N VAL A 198 -8.25 -27.99 -4.99
CA VAL A 198 -9.53 -27.49 -4.47
C VAL A 198 -10.63 -27.55 -5.56
N GLY A 199 -10.24 -27.38 -6.82
CA GLY A 199 -11.15 -27.17 -7.96
C GLY A 199 -11.61 -25.72 -8.07
N LEU A 200 -11.37 -25.08 -9.24
CA LEU A 200 -11.71 -23.66 -9.46
C LEU A 200 -13.21 -23.35 -9.37
N GLU A 201 -14.08 -24.32 -9.49
CA GLU A 201 -15.51 -24.17 -9.21
C GLU A 201 -15.81 -23.87 -7.74
N ASN A 202 -14.89 -24.15 -6.84
CA ASN A 202 -15.00 -23.89 -5.40
C ASN A 202 -14.24 -22.62 -4.96
N VAL A 203 -13.55 -21.93 -5.88
CA VAL A 203 -12.72 -20.78 -5.57
C VAL A 203 -13.34 -19.50 -6.12
N LEU A 204 -13.53 -18.49 -5.26
CA LEU A 204 -13.80 -17.12 -5.66
C LEU A 204 -12.54 -16.27 -5.48
N PHE A 205 -12.05 -15.70 -6.57
CA PHE A 205 -10.96 -14.75 -6.54
C PHE A 205 -11.50 -13.33 -6.40
N ALA A 206 -10.88 -12.54 -5.50
CA ALA A 206 -11.08 -11.10 -5.41
C ALA A 206 -9.70 -10.43 -5.46
N LEU A 207 -9.47 -9.59 -6.48
CA LEU A 207 -8.20 -8.89 -6.67
C LEU A 207 -8.43 -7.39 -6.64
N THR A 208 -7.60 -6.69 -5.89
CA THR A 208 -7.55 -5.22 -5.80
C THR A 208 -6.13 -4.77 -5.44
N ALA A 209 -5.94 -3.47 -5.29
CA ALA A 209 -4.75 -2.88 -4.69
C ALA A 209 -5.16 -1.93 -3.56
N ASP A 210 -4.25 -1.65 -2.65
CA ASP A 210 -4.41 -0.68 -1.56
C ASP A 210 -4.32 0.76 -2.08
N HIS A 211 -3.49 1.02 -3.09
CA HIS A 211 -3.32 2.31 -3.77
C HIS A 211 -2.71 2.11 -5.17
N GLY A 212 -2.68 3.19 -5.93
CA GLY A 212 -1.88 3.31 -7.15
C GLY A 212 -0.51 3.92 -6.84
N GLY A 213 0.06 4.69 -7.77
CA GLY A 213 1.35 5.34 -7.56
C GLY A 213 1.58 6.49 -8.53
N LEU A 214 2.21 7.57 -8.03
CA LEU A 214 2.58 8.70 -8.86
C LEU A 214 3.72 8.29 -9.81
N PRO A 215 3.65 8.60 -11.12
CA PRO A 215 4.82 8.53 -11.98
C PRO A 215 5.96 9.39 -11.46
N LEU A 216 7.21 9.05 -11.82
CA LEU A 216 8.35 9.90 -11.50
C LEU A 216 8.06 11.35 -11.91
N PRO A 217 8.21 12.35 -11.03
CA PRO A 217 7.95 13.76 -11.39
C PRO A 217 8.75 14.22 -12.60
N GLU A 218 9.98 13.76 -12.73
CA GLU A 218 10.87 14.05 -13.84
C GLU A 218 10.29 13.56 -15.17
N TYR A 219 9.74 12.34 -15.17
CA TYR A 219 9.06 11.77 -16.35
C TYR A 219 7.83 12.62 -16.74
N LEU A 220 7.04 13.05 -15.76
CA LEU A 220 5.88 13.93 -16.04
C LEU A 220 6.29 15.29 -16.60
N VAL A 221 7.41 15.85 -16.12
CA VAL A 221 7.98 17.09 -16.67
C VAL A 221 8.41 16.91 -18.12
N ASP A 222 9.09 15.81 -18.45
CA ASP A 222 9.50 15.48 -19.82
C ASP A 222 8.27 15.27 -20.74
N GLN A 223 7.13 14.85 -20.19
CA GLN A 223 5.84 14.79 -20.90
C GLN A 223 5.12 16.14 -20.95
N GLY A 224 5.75 17.24 -20.53
CA GLY A 224 5.19 18.61 -20.55
C GLY A 224 4.15 18.87 -19.46
N GLN A 225 4.06 18.04 -18.43
CA GLN A 225 3.17 18.24 -17.30
C GLN A 225 3.84 19.06 -16.20
N LYS A 226 3.04 19.77 -15.42
CA LYS A 226 3.52 20.40 -14.20
C LYS A 226 3.65 19.33 -13.11
N ALA A 227 4.87 19.06 -12.68
CA ALA A 227 5.19 18.08 -11.66
C ALA A 227 6.46 18.51 -10.91
N GLY A 228 6.73 17.90 -9.75
CA GLY A 228 7.96 18.20 -9.02
C GLY A 228 8.06 17.51 -7.66
N ARG A 229 9.16 17.82 -7.01
CA ARG A 229 9.45 17.40 -5.64
C ARG A 229 9.38 18.62 -4.73
N ILE A 230 8.80 18.47 -3.55
CA ILE A 230 8.82 19.54 -2.54
C ILE A 230 10.26 19.69 -2.07
N ASN A 231 10.79 20.91 -2.16
CA ASN A 231 12.13 21.22 -1.69
C ASN A 231 12.16 21.17 -0.15
N ASN A 232 12.95 20.25 0.42
CA ASN A 232 13.02 20.04 1.86
C ASN A 232 13.53 21.28 2.61
N ASP A 233 14.50 21.99 2.07
CA ASP A 233 15.08 23.17 2.74
C ASP A 233 14.04 24.29 2.84
N HIS A 234 13.31 24.57 1.77
CA HIS A 234 12.22 25.56 1.77
C HIS A 234 11.07 25.15 2.68
N PHE A 235 10.79 23.85 2.76
CA PHE A 235 9.75 23.32 3.65
C PHE A 235 10.14 23.49 5.13
N GLU A 236 11.35 23.12 5.51
CA GLU A 236 11.86 23.26 6.88
C GLU A 236 12.03 24.75 7.27
N GLU A 237 12.42 25.60 6.34
CA GLU A 237 12.47 27.04 6.55
C GLU A 237 11.06 27.61 6.83
N ALA A 238 10.05 27.19 6.08
CA ALA A 238 8.67 27.58 6.33
C ALA A 238 8.18 27.13 7.70
N LEU A 239 8.53 25.91 8.12
CA LEU A 239 8.22 25.39 9.46
C LEU A 239 8.90 26.20 10.57
N THR A 240 10.16 26.63 10.35
CA THR A 240 10.88 27.49 11.27
C THR A 240 10.19 28.85 11.44
N TRP A 241 9.80 29.49 10.36
CA TRP A 241 9.07 30.75 10.43
C TRP A 241 7.70 30.64 11.12
N ILE A 242 7.02 29.50 10.96
CA ILE A 242 5.77 29.22 11.71
C ILE A 242 6.04 29.16 13.20
N ASP A 243 7.11 28.48 13.60
CA ASP A 243 7.49 28.36 14.99
C ASP A 243 7.83 29.74 15.59
N GLU A 244 8.64 30.55 14.90
CA GLU A 244 9.04 31.90 15.33
C GLU A 244 7.85 32.86 15.44
N GLU A 245 7.01 32.98 14.37
CA GLU A 245 5.83 33.87 14.42
C GLU A 245 4.80 33.42 15.47
N SER A 246 4.68 32.12 15.71
CA SER A 246 3.79 31.60 16.75
C SER A 246 4.28 31.98 18.15
N GLU A 247 5.59 31.88 18.42
CA GLU A 247 6.20 32.30 19.68
C GLU A 247 6.13 33.80 19.87
N GLU A 248 6.39 34.61 18.82
CA GLU A 248 6.25 36.06 18.87
C GLU A 248 4.80 36.48 19.14
N THR A 249 3.84 35.84 18.48
CA THR A 249 2.41 36.20 18.57
C THR A 249 1.78 35.79 19.88
N PHE A 250 2.11 34.60 20.40
CA PHE A 250 1.41 33.97 21.51
C PHE A 250 2.29 33.78 22.76
N GLY A 251 3.58 34.09 22.70
CA GLY A 251 4.56 33.89 23.76
C GLY A 251 5.05 32.46 23.91
N LYS A 252 4.44 31.50 23.21
CA LYS A 252 4.79 30.09 23.17
C LYS A 252 4.05 29.37 22.05
N LYS A 253 4.47 28.12 21.72
CA LYS A 253 3.76 27.25 20.80
C LYS A 253 2.57 26.56 21.47
N PHE A 254 1.46 26.45 20.75
CA PHE A 254 0.24 25.76 21.18
C PHE A 254 -0.05 24.54 20.33
N TYR A 255 0.96 23.91 19.80
CA TYR A 255 0.92 22.70 18.99
C TYR A 255 2.19 21.88 19.15
N HIS A 256 2.11 20.61 18.82
CA HIS A 256 3.26 19.83 18.35
C HIS A 256 3.05 19.52 16.87
N ARG A 257 4.11 19.17 16.16
CA ARG A 257 4.05 18.84 14.74
C ARG A 257 4.90 17.65 14.40
N GLU A 258 4.45 16.93 13.38
CA GLU A 258 5.18 15.87 12.70
C GLU A 258 5.29 16.27 11.23
N GLY A 259 6.46 16.78 10.81
CA GLY A 259 6.59 17.45 9.53
C GLY A 259 5.59 18.62 9.40
N GLY A 260 4.78 18.61 8.35
CA GLY A 260 3.75 19.61 8.11
C GLY A 260 2.40 19.36 8.79
N ASN A 261 2.30 18.31 9.61
CA ASN A 261 1.08 17.95 10.34
C ASN A 261 1.08 18.60 11.72
N PHE A 262 0.07 19.41 12.03
CA PHE A 262 0.01 20.15 13.28
C PHE A 262 -1.13 19.65 14.16
N PHE A 263 -0.79 19.26 15.36
CA PHE A 263 -1.69 18.82 16.42
C PHE A 263 -1.82 19.92 17.47
N LEU A 264 -2.97 20.53 17.57
CA LEU A 264 -3.20 21.69 18.44
C LEU A 264 -3.47 21.27 19.88
N ASP A 265 -2.85 21.99 20.83
CA ASP A 265 -3.18 21.91 22.25
C ASP A 265 -4.42 22.78 22.55
N LYS A 266 -5.59 22.28 22.19
CA LYS A 266 -6.85 23.01 22.29
C LYS A 266 -7.16 23.45 23.73
N GLU A 267 -6.85 22.63 24.71
CA GLU A 267 -7.09 22.96 26.12
C GLU A 267 -6.24 24.17 26.56
N LYS A 268 -4.94 24.17 26.26
CA LYS A 268 -4.09 25.33 26.56
C LYS A 268 -4.49 26.57 25.78
N MET A 269 -4.94 26.43 24.53
CA MET A 269 -5.41 27.55 23.73
C MET A 269 -6.65 28.20 24.36
N ILE A 270 -7.65 27.40 24.79
CA ILE A 270 -8.86 27.88 25.48
C ILE A 270 -8.48 28.61 26.75
N ASN A 271 -7.63 28.00 27.59
CA ASN A 271 -7.17 28.58 28.87
C ASN A 271 -6.39 29.89 28.68
N SER A 272 -5.78 30.07 27.51
CA SER A 272 -5.05 31.29 27.14
C SER A 272 -5.89 32.28 26.30
N ASN A 273 -7.16 32.01 26.07
CA ASN A 273 -8.08 32.80 25.24
C ASN A 273 -7.56 33.02 23.79
N ILE A 274 -6.94 31.98 23.22
CA ILE A 274 -6.40 32.00 21.87
C ILE A 274 -7.35 31.25 20.93
N GLN A 275 -7.75 31.92 19.84
CA GLN A 275 -8.59 31.32 18.83
C GLN A 275 -7.73 30.53 17.81
N PRO A 276 -8.07 29.25 17.51
CA PRO A 276 -7.34 28.40 16.57
C PRO A 276 -7.12 29.04 15.19
N GLU A 277 -8.05 29.82 14.70
CA GLU A 277 -8.00 30.48 13.39
C GLU A 277 -6.80 31.41 13.21
N LYS A 278 -6.28 31.98 14.30
CA LYS A 278 -5.06 32.81 14.24
C LYS A 278 -3.84 31.94 13.91
N LEU A 279 -3.77 30.76 14.54
CA LEU A 279 -2.69 29.82 14.28
C LEU A 279 -2.81 29.20 12.88
N TYR A 280 -4.03 28.83 12.46
CA TYR A 280 -4.25 28.33 11.10
C TYR A 280 -3.80 29.34 10.03
N LYS A 281 -3.99 30.65 10.28
CA LYS A 281 -3.51 31.69 9.36
C LYS A 281 -1.98 31.77 9.30
N ILE A 282 -1.30 31.66 10.44
CA ILE A 282 0.16 31.65 10.49
C ILE A 282 0.70 30.41 9.72
N ILE A 283 0.20 29.22 10.02
CA ILE A 283 0.62 28.00 9.35
C ILE A 283 0.41 28.08 7.84
N SER A 284 -0.80 28.47 7.42
CA SER A 284 -1.14 28.59 6.01
C SER A 284 -0.30 29.65 5.28
N LYS A 285 0.00 30.77 5.92
CA LYS A 285 0.80 31.88 5.37
C LYS A 285 2.17 31.42 4.85
N TYR A 286 2.80 30.49 5.51
CA TYR A 286 4.13 30.01 5.15
C TYR A 286 4.08 28.75 4.29
N LEU A 287 3.36 27.72 4.69
CA LEU A 287 3.36 26.45 3.97
C LEU A 287 2.76 26.54 2.56
N THR A 288 1.74 27.35 2.34
CA THR A 288 1.18 27.52 0.98
C THR A 288 2.09 28.28 0.01
N LYS A 289 3.21 28.83 0.48
CA LYS A 289 4.24 29.43 -0.38
C LYS A 289 5.29 28.43 -0.84
N VAL A 290 5.36 27.28 -0.20
CA VAL A 290 6.28 26.21 -0.61
C VAL A 290 5.75 25.61 -1.91
N GLU A 291 6.58 25.60 -2.93
CA GLU A 291 6.21 24.98 -4.21
C GLU A 291 5.86 23.50 -4.01
N GLY A 292 4.73 23.07 -4.56
CA GLY A 292 4.22 21.73 -4.42
C GLY A 292 3.23 21.55 -3.26
N ILE A 293 2.98 22.57 -2.44
CA ILE A 293 1.85 22.58 -1.50
C ILE A 293 0.65 23.26 -2.15
N ASP A 294 -0.46 22.53 -2.29
CA ASP A 294 -1.71 23.07 -2.86
C ASP A 294 -2.42 23.96 -1.83
N ARG A 295 -2.65 23.41 -0.66
CA ARG A 295 -3.34 24.10 0.44
C ARG A 295 -3.12 23.43 1.78
N MET A 296 -3.46 24.15 2.85
CA MET A 296 -3.63 23.56 4.18
C MET A 296 -5.10 23.15 4.36
N VAL A 297 -5.30 21.98 4.93
CA VAL A 297 -6.61 21.45 5.28
C VAL A 297 -6.83 21.59 6.78
N ILE A 298 -7.96 22.15 7.15
CA ILE A 298 -8.42 22.23 8.55
C ILE A 298 -9.42 21.10 8.77
N LYS A 299 -9.10 20.18 9.69
CA LYS A 299 -9.91 19.00 10.01
C LYS A 299 -11.39 19.34 10.25
N GLU A 300 -11.64 20.38 11.03
CA GLU A 300 -13.00 20.81 11.39
C GLU A 300 -13.82 21.27 10.17
N ASP A 301 -13.20 21.93 9.20
CA ASP A 301 -13.85 22.37 7.96
C ASP A 301 -14.25 21.19 7.07
N ILE A 302 -13.41 20.16 7.01
CA ILE A 302 -13.71 18.92 6.29
C ILE A 302 -14.87 18.18 6.95
N LEU A 303 -14.84 18.03 8.29
CA LEU A 303 -15.89 17.36 9.03
C LEU A 303 -17.22 18.13 8.96
N ALA A 304 -17.19 19.45 8.97
CA ALA A 304 -18.38 20.31 8.80
C ALA A 304 -18.97 20.26 7.38
N GLY A 305 -18.27 19.65 6.41
CA GLY A 305 -18.76 19.50 5.04
C GLY A 305 -18.86 20.80 4.25
N LYS A 306 -18.04 21.80 4.58
CA LYS A 306 -18.04 23.12 3.91
C LYS A 306 -17.68 23.04 2.44
N ASP A 307 -16.92 22.00 2.04
CA ASP A 307 -16.53 21.75 0.64
C ASP A 307 -16.82 20.29 0.29
N THR A 308 -17.57 20.08 -0.79
CA THR A 308 -18.05 18.77 -1.25
C THR A 308 -17.31 18.25 -2.50
N THR A 309 -16.12 18.80 -2.82
CA THR A 309 -15.28 18.30 -3.91
C THR A 309 -14.94 16.81 -3.71
N ALA A 310 -14.59 16.13 -4.79
CA ALA A 310 -14.18 14.72 -4.74
C ALA A 310 -13.00 14.52 -3.79
N ILE A 311 -12.01 15.43 -3.84
CA ILE A 311 -10.83 15.40 -2.97
C ILE A 311 -11.24 15.54 -1.49
N ASN A 312 -12.09 16.50 -1.15
CA ASN A 312 -12.51 16.71 0.24
C ASN A 312 -13.40 15.57 0.76
N ARG A 313 -14.16 14.88 -0.10
CA ARG A 313 -14.85 13.63 0.29
C ARG A 313 -13.84 12.53 0.64
N ARG A 314 -12.76 12.36 -0.16
CA ARG A 314 -11.69 11.39 0.14
C ARG A 314 -10.99 11.74 1.44
N LEU A 315 -10.60 13.01 1.63
CA LEU A 315 -10.00 13.48 2.88
C LEU A 315 -10.90 13.24 4.09
N ARG A 316 -12.22 13.48 3.97
CA ARG A 316 -13.17 13.19 5.05
C ARG A 316 -13.16 11.72 5.46
N ASN A 317 -13.09 10.80 4.49
CA ASN A 317 -13.12 9.37 4.76
C ASN A 317 -11.84 8.88 5.49
N MET A 318 -10.73 9.62 5.40
CA MET A 318 -9.50 9.27 6.12
C MET A 318 -9.37 9.93 7.50
N ILE A 319 -10.22 10.92 7.84
CA ILE A 319 -10.12 11.63 9.10
C ILE A 319 -10.62 10.77 10.26
N HIS A 320 -9.73 10.54 11.23
CA HIS A 320 -10.06 10.06 12.56
C HIS A 320 -10.12 11.25 13.53
N THR A 321 -11.15 11.31 14.38
CA THR A 321 -11.41 12.47 15.27
C THR A 321 -10.24 12.80 16.19
N ASP A 322 -9.56 11.78 16.72
CA ASP A 322 -8.54 11.93 17.74
C ASP A 322 -7.11 11.81 17.21
N LEU A 323 -6.91 11.11 16.07
CA LEU A 323 -5.58 10.79 15.56
C LEU A 323 -5.14 11.69 14.40
N THR A 324 -6.10 12.28 13.66
CA THR A 324 -5.78 13.18 12.54
C THR A 324 -5.39 14.57 13.06
N PRO A 325 -4.31 15.18 12.56
CA PRO A 325 -3.91 16.54 12.94
C PRO A 325 -4.99 17.56 12.66
N GLU A 326 -5.02 18.66 13.39
CA GLU A 326 -6.00 19.75 13.23
C GLU A 326 -5.80 20.51 11.92
N ILE A 327 -4.56 20.64 11.47
CA ILE A 327 -4.23 21.24 10.18
C ILE A 327 -3.06 20.49 9.55
N PHE A 328 -3.19 20.17 8.27
CA PHE A 328 -2.19 19.41 7.50
C PHE A 328 -2.15 19.85 6.03
N PRO A 329 -0.99 19.71 5.35
CA PRO A 329 -0.86 20.10 3.95
C PRO A 329 -1.49 19.05 3.01
N VAL A 330 -2.01 19.52 1.89
CA VAL A 330 -2.28 18.71 0.71
C VAL A 330 -1.28 19.11 -0.37
N VAL A 331 -0.56 18.14 -0.90
CA VAL A 331 0.37 18.37 -2.01
C VAL A 331 -0.37 18.74 -3.29
N SER A 332 0.27 19.51 -4.16
CA SER A 332 -0.26 19.79 -5.50
C SER A 332 -0.31 18.51 -6.35
N PRO A 333 -1.21 18.42 -7.35
CA PRO A 333 -1.19 17.29 -8.27
C PRO A 333 0.20 17.12 -8.88
N ASN A 334 0.65 15.86 -8.96
CA ASN A 334 1.96 15.46 -9.50
C ASN A 334 3.18 15.96 -8.69
N TYR A 335 2.98 16.45 -7.47
CA TYR A 335 4.07 16.76 -6.55
C TYR A 335 4.15 15.70 -5.45
N LEU A 336 5.37 15.49 -4.96
CA LEU A 336 5.58 14.56 -3.83
C LEU A 336 6.59 15.10 -2.82
N TYR A 337 6.42 14.67 -1.58
CA TYR A 337 7.36 14.90 -0.48
C TYR A 337 8.24 13.67 -0.31
N ARG A 338 9.32 13.60 -1.07
CA ARG A 338 10.31 12.51 -1.04
C ARG A 338 11.67 13.07 -1.48
N GLY A 339 12.74 12.37 -1.13
CA GLY A 339 14.10 12.67 -1.57
C GLY A 339 14.27 12.77 -3.11
N PRO A 340 15.49 12.97 -3.60
CA PRO A 340 15.74 13.40 -4.98
C PRO A 340 15.39 12.35 -6.04
N LEU A 341 15.20 11.08 -5.63
CA LEU A 341 14.99 9.93 -6.53
C LEU A 341 13.78 9.11 -6.11
N GLY A 342 13.31 8.26 -7.05
CA GLY A 342 12.15 7.41 -6.86
C GLY A 342 10.83 8.14 -6.83
N THR A 343 9.75 7.44 -6.51
CA THR A 343 8.41 8.01 -6.37
C THR A 343 7.67 7.49 -5.14
N SER A 344 6.47 7.98 -4.94
CA SER A 344 5.64 7.61 -3.79
C SER A 344 4.16 7.72 -4.13
N HIS A 345 3.32 7.48 -3.14
CA HIS A 345 1.87 7.52 -3.15
C HIS A 345 1.35 8.17 -1.86
N GLY A 346 0.04 8.20 -1.67
CA GLY A 346 -0.61 8.72 -0.45
C GLY A 346 -1.30 10.06 -0.65
N SER A 347 -1.45 10.50 -1.90
CA SER A 347 -2.22 11.69 -2.24
C SER A 347 -3.72 11.38 -2.42
N PRO A 348 -4.61 12.38 -2.38
CA PRO A 348 -6.03 12.17 -2.65
C PRO A 348 -6.39 12.14 -4.14
N TYR A 349 -5.40 12.07 -5.04
CA TYR A 349 -5.61 12.13 -6.49
C TYR A 349 -5.87 10.76 -7.11
N ASP A 350 -6.40 10.76 -8.32
CA ASP A 350 -6.84 9.52 -9.00
C ASP A 350 -5.71 8.53 -9.27
N TYR A 351 -4.49 9.01 -9.52
CA TYR A 351 -3.34 8.12 -9.73
C TYR A 351 -2.98 7.28 -8.50
N ASP A 352 -3.36 7.71 -7.29
CA ASP A 352 -3.19 6.95 -6.05
C ASP A 352 -4.46 6.21 -5.62
N THR A 353 -5.65 6.75 -5.93
CA THR A 353 -6.90 6.25 -5.35
C THR A 353 -7.73 5.38 -6.30
N HIS A 354 -7.41 5.37 -7.61
CA HIS A 354 -8.13 4.55 -8.58
C HIS A 354 -7.42 3.22 -8.76
N VAL A 355 -7.96 2.18 -8.15
CA VAL A 355 -7.42 0.81 -8.16
C VAL A 355 -8.39 -0.17 -8.83
N PRO A 356 -7.91 -1.30 -9.35
CA PRO A 356 -8.80 -2.33 -9.91
C PRO A 356 -9.62 -3.00 -8.81
N MET A 357 -10.81 -3.49 -9.19
CA MET A 357 -11.62 -4.40 -8.40
C MET A 357 -12.13 -5.51 -9.30
N ILE A 358 -11.61 -6.71 -9.15
CA ILE A 358 -11.89 -7.85 -10.00
C ILE A 358 -12.40 -9.00 -9.14
N PHE A 359 -13.55 -9.56 -9.52
CA PHE A 359 -14.04 -10.83 -8.99
C PHE A 359 -14.08 -11.86 -10.10
N SER A 360 -13.54 -13.04 -9.84
CA SER A 360 -13.49 -14.12 -10.81
C SER A 360 -13.79 -15.47 -10.17
N ARG A 361 -14.52 -16.30 -10.88
CA ARG A 361 -14.80 -17.68 -10.53
C ARG A 361 -15.04 -18.48 -11.82
N LYS A 362 -14.71 -19.75 -11.85
CA LYS A 362 -15.04 -20.64 -12.95
C LYS A 362 -16.55 -20.62 -13.23
N GLY A 363 -16.91 -20.31 -14.45
CA GLY A 363 -18.31 -20.17 -14.89
C GLY A 363 -18.89 -18.75 -14.82
N PHE A 364 -18.19 -17.77 -14.28
CA PHE A 364 -18.60 -16.36 -14.38
C PHE A 364 -18.51 -15.89 -15.84
N ARG A 365 -19.49 -15.10 -16.27
CA ARG A 365 -19.41 -14.39 -17.54
C ARG A 365 -18.66 -13.07 -17.34
N SER A 366 -17.77 -12.76 -18.27
CA SER A 366 -17.08 -11.47 -18.27
C SER A 366 -18.11 -10.32 -18.31
N LYS A 367 -18.01 -9.43 -17.35
CA LYS A 367 -18.85 -8.25 -17.21
C LYS A 367 -18.05 -7.09 -16.63
N GLN A 368 -18.07 -5.95 -17.32
CA GLN A 368 -17.50 -4.72 -16.79
C GLN A 368 -18.62 -3.83 -16.26
N LYS A 369 -18.43 -3.32 -15.04
CA LYS A 369 -19.32 -2.33 -14.41
C LYS A 369 -18.64 -0.97 -14.46
N SER A 370 -19.30 0.04 -14.99
CA SER A 370 -18.76 1.40 -15.16
C SER A 370 -19.06 2.34 -13.98
N GLN A 371 -19.99 1.95 -13.08
CA GLN A 371 -20.22 2.74 -11.87
C GLN A 371 -19.03 2.63 -10.90
N PRO A 372 -18.71 3.70 -10.16
CA PRO A 372 -17.65 3.67 -9.16
C PRO A 372 -18.04 2.74 -7.99
N PHE A 373 -17.07 1.95 -7.57
CA PHE A 373 -17.10 1.15 -6.34
C PHE A 373 -15.93 1.58 -5.45
N ALA A 374 -16.04 1.34 -4.16
CA ALA A 374 -14.97 1.58 -3.21
C ALA A 374 -14.37 0.25 -2.73
N THR A 375 -13.10 0.24 -2.37
CA THR A 375 -12.43 -0.98 -1.85
C THR A 375 -13.10 -1.52 -0.60
N ILE A 376 -13.75 -0.66 0.20
CA ILE A 376 -14.58 -1.07 1.35
C ILE A 376 -15.80 -1.92 0.95
N ASP A 377 -16.21 -1.92 -0.34
CA ASP A 377 -17.34 -2.73 -0.82
C ASP A 377 -16.95 -4.20 -1.06
N ILE A 378 -15.67 -4.54 -1.06
CA ILE A 378 -15.17 -5.90 -1.32
C ILE A 378 -15.67 -6.88 -0.25
N ALA A 379 -15.45 -6.55 1.03
CA ALA A 379 -15.85 -7.41 2.14
C ALA A 379 -17.35 -7.70 2.17
N PRO A 380 -18.24 -6.70 2.14
CA PRO A 380 -19.67 -6.96 2.14
C PRO A 380 -20.15 -7.64 0.85
N THR A 381 -19.42 -7.51 -0.27
CA THR A 381 -19.70 -8.26 -1.50
C THR A 381 -19.38 -9.74 -1.34
N ILE A 382 -18.23 -10.08 -0.75
CA ILE A 382 -17.87 -11.47 -0.44
C ILE A 382 -18.83 -12.06 0.59
N ALA A 383 -19.16 -11.32 1.67
CA ALA A 383 -20.12 -11.77 2.68
C ALA A 383 -21.49 -12.06 2.05
N LYS A 384 -21.99 -11.17 1.19
CA LYS A 384 -23.25 -11.38 0.45
C LYS A 384 -23.18 -12.63 -0.46
N TYR A 385 -22.06 -12.83 -1.16
CA TYR A 385 -21.85 -13.99 -2.00
C TYR A 385 -21.86 -15.30 -1.20
N LEU A 386 -21.27 -15.30 0.01
CA LEU A 386 -21.23 -16.44 0.93
C LEU A 386 -22.49 -16.59 1.76
N ASN A 387 -23.48 -15.70 1.62
CA ASN A 387 -24.69 -15.63 2.44
C ASN A 387 -24.38 -15.51 3.94
N VAL A 388 -23.40 -14.69 4.28
CA VAL A 388 -22.98 -14.35 5.66
C VAL A 388 -23.43 -12.94 5.98
N ASP A 389 -23.85 -12.70 7.21
CA ASP A 389 -24.29 -11.39 7.66
C ASP A 389 -23.12 -10.38 7.66
N VAL A 390 -23.40 -9.19 7.12
CA VAL A 390 -22.46 -8.08 7.15
C VAL A 390 -22.57 -7.36 8.48
N PRO A 391 -21.46 -7.19 9.24
CA PRO A 391 -21.48 -6.47 10.51
C PRO A 391 -21.96 -5.02 10.35
N GLU A 392 -22.71 -4.50 11.33
CA GLU A 392 -23.26 -3.13 11.32
C GLU A 392 -22.18 -2.03 11.20
N TYR A 393 -20.96 -2.29 11.65
CA TYR A 393 -19.83 -1.37 11.55
C TYR A 393 -19.10 -1.40 10.18
N CYS A 394 -19.60 -2.14 9.21
CA CYS A 394 -19.08 -2.16 7.87
C CYS A 394 -19.67 -1.03 7.02
N ASP A 395 -18.87 -0.04 6.66
CA ASP A 395 -19.32 1.12 5.88
C ASP A 395 -19.57 0.81 4.40
N GLY A 396 -19.00 -0.28 3.87
CA GLY A 396 -19.12 -0.70 2.48
C GLY A 396 -20.49 -1.31 2.17
N LYS A 397 -20.81 -1.38 0.88
CA LYS A 397 -22.07 -1.95 0.37
C LYS A 397 -21.81 -3.14 -0.55
N GLY A 398 -22.30 -4.32 -0.15
CA GLY A 398 -22.23 -5.52 -0.98
C GLY A 398 -23.10 -5.41 -2.24
N PHE A 399 -22.56 -5.84 -3.37
CA PHE A 399 -23.28 -5.95 -4.64
C PHE A 399 -23.32 -7.40 -5.15
N ASP A 400 -24.17 -7.67 -6.16
CA ASP A 400 -24.26 -9.00 -6.79
C ASP A 400 -23.12 -9.19 -7.79
N LEU A 401 -22.44 -10.36 -7.69
CA LEU A 401 -21.38 -10.81 -8.58
C LEU A 401 -21.93 -11.45 -9.87
#